data_4bd2ff4247eb434621b366050061d3c3
#
_entry.id   4bd2ff4247eb434621b366050061d3c3
#
_cell.length_a   1.000
_cell.length_b   1.000
_cell.length_c   1.000
_cell.angle_alpha   90.00
_cell.angle_beta   90.00
_cell.angle_gamma   90.00
#
_symmetry.space_group_name_H-M   'P 1'
#
loop_
_entity.id
_entity.type
_entity.pdbx_description
1 polymer ?
#
loop_
_entity_poly.entity_id
_entity_poly.type
_entity_poly.pdbx_seq_one_letter_code
_entity_poly.pdbx_strand_id
1 'polypeptide(L)'
;MTSRRQRWGLAALLATALSLANFRVEGQSVQDPPFGRPDALVDLASREGVQLVNGQWRYHDVQVVDADSRAVGPDLKPSGEPIKTYDYSPHAGPAGFDDSQWEAIDATTLDQRRSTAKVCFNWYRINVTIPERVGEFSTAGSTVAFEIVIDDYAEVWVNGKMPRVLGQPGGPVIKGFNAPNRVIITRNAQPGQQIQLAVFGINGPISYSPENFIWIRSATLDFYKSPKIAISESPAQVIRKDSALDYIVPEGAKIEKLAGGFLFTEGPIWVPRSEETDGYLLFSDPNNNLIYRWTQDGQLSIFMTKSGYRGVDIGEYSQPGSNGLTLDKRGRLTINQHGNRRVVRLEKNGQVTVLADRYEGKRLNSPNDLVYKSDGALYFTDPPFGLPKFFDDPRKELPYSGVFRVSPDGKTIQLVTKELSGPNGLAFSPDEKYFYVDNWEDKRKIILRYQVNPDGTLSNGKVFFDMTSAEGEDALDGMKVDQQGNLYVSGPGGVWIISPDGKHLGTIAGPEHPHNFAWGDDDGRALYLCAQTGLYRIRLKIPGIRPSSQ
;
A
#
# COMPACT_ATOMS: atom_id res chain seq x y z
N MET A 1 36.25 -23.09 52.81
CA MET A 1 35.98 -24.55 52.84
C MET A 1 34.95 -24.87 51.77
N THR A 2 35.37 -25.74 50.90
CA THR A 2 34.68 -26.59 49.92
C THR A 2 33.78 -26.00 48.84
N SER A 3 34.40 -26.02 47.69
CA SER A 3 33.92 -26.02 46.34
C SER A 3 32.91 -27.14 46.02
N ARG A 4 31.95 -26.85 45.10
CA ARG A 4 31.47 -27.88 44.17
C ARG A 4 31.17 -27.27 42.81
N ARG A 5 31.99 -27.61 41.84
CA ARG A 5 31.73 -27.52 40.39
C ARG A 5 30.70 -28.59 40.03
N GLN A 6 29.72 -28.22 39.21
CA GLN A 6 28.91 -29.21 38.51
C GLN A 6 29.01 -28.96 36.98
N ARG A 7 29.19 -30.10 36.33
CA ARG A 7 29.54 -30.31 34.92
C ARG A 7 28.33 -30.09 34.01
N TRP A 8 28.60 -29.52 32.88
CA TRP A 8 27.67 -29.44 31.74
C TRP A 8 27.61 -30.79 31.03
N GLY A 9 26.39 -31.35 30.86
CA GLY A 9 26.12 -32.50 30.00
C GLY A 9 25.54 -32.00 28.67
N LEU A 10 26.20 -32.37 27.57
CA LEU A 10 25.66 -32.27 26.21
C LEU A 10 24.44 -33.19 26.10
N ALA A 11 23.31 -32.64 25.69
CA ALA A 11 22.19 -33.40 25.15
C ALA A 11 22.00 -33.04 23.68
N ALA A 12 22.02 -34.06 22.84
CA ALA A 12 21.88 -34.01 21.41
C ALA A 12 20.48 -33.51 21.00
N LEU A 13 20.41 -32.51 20.13
CA LEU A 13 19.18 -32.07 19.47
C LEU A 13 18.87 -33.03 18.32
N LEU A 14 17.79 -33.80 18.46
CA LEU A 14 17.08 -34.38 17.31
C LEU A 14 16.29 -33.28 16.62
N ALA A 15 16.67 -32.95 15.42
CA ALA A 15 15.93 -32.10 14.52
C ALA A 15 14.74 -32.87 13.93
N THR A 16 13.54 -32.68 14.50
CA THR A 16 12.28 -33.02 13.82
C THR A 16 11.91 -31.86 12.91
N ALA A 17 12.02 -32.07 11.61
CA ALA A 17 11.51 -31.18 10.60
C ALA A 17 9.99 -31.16 10.66
N LEU A 18 9.40 -30.17 11.37
CA LEU A 18 8.01 -29.78 11.17
C LEU A 18 7.94 -28.96 9.88
N SER A 19 7.28 -29.51 8.88
CA SER A 19 6.83 -28.78 7.71
C SER A 19 5.88 -27.66 8.17
N LEU A 20 6.40 -26.45 8.30
CA LEU A 20 5.60 -25.25 8.39
C LEU A 20 4.90 -25.06 7.04
N ALA A 21 3.64 -25.48 6.96
CA ALA A 21 2.75 -25.04 5.92
C ALA A 21 2.73 -23.49 5.94
N ASN A 22 3.32 -22.89 4.94
CA ASN A 22 3.27 -21.44 4.73
C ASN A 22 1.82 -21.05 4.43
N PHE A 23 1.07 -20.67 5.47
CA PHE A 23 -0.15 -19.88 5.26
C PHE A 23 0.28 -18.49 4.78
N ARG A 24 0.36 -18.31 3.47
CA ARG A 24 0.44 -17.00 2.85
C ARG A 24 -0.87 -16.28 3.10
N VAL A 25 -0.88 -15.37 4.05
CA VAL A 25 -1.94 -14.36 4.13
C VAL A 25 -1.60 -13.30 3.09
N GLU A 26 -2.24 -13.34 1.95
CA GLU A 26 -2.22 -12.22 0.99
C GLU A 26 -2.68 -10.96 1.70
N GLY A 27 -1.80 -9.97 1.77
CA GLY A 27 -2.15 -8.64 2.22
C GLY A 27 -3.04 -7.95 1.19
N GLN A 28 -4.34 -8.24 1.22
CA GLN A 28 -5.28 -7.40 0.50
C GLN A 28 -5.23 -6.01 1.11
N SER A 29 -4.84 -5.00 0.33
CA SER A 29 -5.03 -3.61 0.72
C SER A 29 -6.51 -3.38 0.99
N VAL A 30 -6.85 -3.07 2.25
CA VAL A 30 -8.21 -2.69 2.61
C VAL A 30 -8.43 -1.29 2.06
N GLN A 31 -8.91 -1.22 0.84
CA GLN A 31 -9.49 0.01 0.30
C GLN A 31 -10.97 0.03 0.70
N ASP A 32 -11.44 1.21 1.14
CA ASP A 32 -12.87 1.41 1.27
C ASP A 32 -13.55 1.11 -0.08
N PRO A 33 -14.70 0.43 -0.09
CA PRO A 33 -15.45 0.22 -1.31
C PRO A 33 -15.74 1.55 -2.01
N PRO A 34 -15.84 1.58 -3.35
CA PRO A 34 -16.22 2.79 -4.06
C PRO A 34 -17.46 3.42 -3.46
N PHE A 35 -17.46 4.74 -3.34
CA PHE A 35 -18.60 5.51 -2.86
C PHE A 35 -19.47 5.98 -4.04
N GLY A 36 -20.75 6.24 -3.75
CA GLY A 36 -21.71 6.73 -4.70
C GLY A 36 -22.59 5.61 -5.30
N ARG A 37 -23.39 6.00 -6.28
CA ARG A 37 -24.32 5.08 -6.94
C ARG A 37 -23.53 4.10 -7.81
N PRO A 38 -23.74 2.79 -7.68
CA PRO A 38 -23.12 1.82 -8.57
C PRO A 38 -23.60 2.00 -10.01
N ASP A 39 -22.74 1.66 -10.98
CA ASP A 39 -23.09 1.65 -12.41
C ASP A 39 -24.11 0.57 -12.74
N ALA A 40 -24.07 -0.55 -11.99
CA ALA A 40 -25.08 -1.61 -12.03
C ALA A 40 -25.19 -2.29 -10.66
N LEU A 41 -26.35 -2.86 -10.38
CA LEU A 41 -26.66 -3.50 -9.10
C LEU A 41 -27.41 -4.81 -9.33
N VAL A 42 -27.04 -5.84 -8.57
CA VAL A 42 -27.80 -7.08 -8.45
C VAL A 42 -28.33 -7.17 -7.03
N ASP A 43 -29.63 -7.20 -6.88
CA ASP A 43 -30.31 -7.38 -5.60
C ASP A 43 -30.41 -8.88 -5.26
N LEU A 44 -29.58 -9.33 -4.30
CA LEU A 44 -29.55 -10.71 -3.83
C LEU A 44 -30.72 -11.08 -2.90
N ALA A 45 -31.55 -10.10 -2.54
CA ALA A 45 -32.81 -10.31 -1.83
C ALA A 45 -34.00 -10.46 -2.80
N SER A 46 -33.74 -10.54 -4.11
CA SER A 46 -34.75 -10.80 -5.15
C SER A 46 -34.50 -12.13 -5.85
N ARG A 47 -35.57 -12.74 -6.39
CA ARG A 47 -35.45 -13.98 -7.18
C ARG A 47 -34.68 -13.76 -8.46
N GLU A 48 -34.90 -12.64 -9.13
CA GLU A 48 -34.21 -12.25 -10.35
C GLU A 48 -32.70 -12.08 -10.11
N GLY A 49 -32.34 -11.44 -9.00
CA GLY A 49 -30.94 -11.23 -8.66
C GLY A 49 -30.20 -12.53 -8.37
N VAL A 50 -30.76 -13.42 -7.55
CA VAL A 50 -30.10 -14.71 -7.26
C VAL A 50 -30.04 -15.61 -8.49
N GLN A 51 -31.05 -15.57 -9.37
CA GLN A 51 -31.02 -16.30 -10.65
C GLN A 51 -29.92 -15.77 -11.57
N LEU A 52 -29.78 -14.45 -11.66
CA LEU A 52 -28.76 -13.80 -12.51
C LEU A 52 -27.35 -14.22 -12.14
N VAL A 53 -27.07 -14.39 -10.84
CA VAL A 53 -25.76 -14.82 -10.34
C VAL A 53 -25.66 -16.33 -10.09
N ASN A 54 -26.66 -17.09 -10.52
CA ASN A 54 -26.77 -18.54 -10.27
C ASN A 54 -26.56 -18.92 -8.79
N GLY A 55 -27.15 -18.10 -7.89
CA GLY A 55 -26.97 -18.19 -6.45
C GLY A 55 -28.17 -18.85 -5.75
N GLN A 56 -27.88 -19.48 -4.59
CA GLN A 56 -28.87 -20.00 -3.67
C GLN A 56 -28.47 -19.69 -2.26
N TRP A 57 -29.30 -18.93 -1.53
CA TRP A 57 -29.05 -18.68 -0.11
C TRP A 57 -29.27 -19.95 0.71
N ARG A 58 -28.33 -20.17 1.65
CA ARG A 58 -28.40 -21.22 2.65
C ARG A 58 -28.27 -20.63 4.04
N TYR A 59 -28.99 -21.24 5.00
CA TYR A 59 -29.10 -20.77 6.37
C TYR A 59 -28.84 -21.91 7.37
N HIS A 60 -28.21 -21.58 8.48
CA HIS A 60 -28.05 -22.49 9.61
C HIS A 60 -27.88 -21.71 10.92
N ASP A 61 -28.59 -22.15 11.98
CA ASP A 61 -28.35 -21.65 13.33
C ASP A 61 -27.00 -22.11 13.85
N VAL A 62 -26.36 -21.25 14.64
CA VAL A 62 -25.10 -21.57 15.31
C VAL A 62 -25.39 -21.96 16.75
N GLN A 63 -24.82 -23.07 17.19
CA GLN A 63 -24.88 -23.53 18.57
C GLN A 63 -23.63 -23.11 19.31
N VAL A 64 -23.81 -22.62 20.54
CA VAL A 64 -22.71 -22.44 21.50
C VAL A 64 -22.46 -23.79 22.17
N VAL A 65 -21.22 -24.25 22.13
CA VAL A 65 -20.80 -25.55 22.64
C VAL A 65 -19.69 -25.40 23.69
N ASP A 66 -19.60 -26.33 24.62
CA ASP A 66 -18.50 -26.37 25.56
C ASP A 66 -17.18 -26.70 24.84
N ALA A 67 -16.12 -26.01 25.24
CA ALA A 67 -14.79 -26.20 24.68
C ALA A 67 -13.70 -26.22 25.76
N ASP A 68 -12.70 -27.04 25.52
CA ASP A 68 -11.48 -27.05 26.32
C ASP A 68 -10.51 -25.98 25.77
N SER A 69 -9.97 -25.16 26.64
CA SER A 69 -9.01 -24.13 26.30
C SER A 69 -7.95 -23.99 27.39
N ARG A 70 -7.12 -22.96 27.27
CA ARG A 70 -6.15 -22.58 28.28
C ARG A 70 -6.32 -21.12 28.68
N ALA A 71 -6.07 -20.80 29.92
CA ALA A 71 -5.99 -19.43 30.40
C ALA A 71 -4.86 -18.66 29.68
N VAL A 72 -4.93 -17.34 29.75
CA VAL A 72 -3.87 -16.49 29.22
C VAL A 72 -2.58 -16.70 30.00
N GLY A 73 -1.51 -17.11 29.33
CA GLY A 73 -0.18 -17.29 29.91
C GLY A 73 0.63 -15.97 29.90
N PRO A 74 1.86 -16.03 30.45
CA PRO A 74 2.76 -14.87 30.48
C PRO A 74 3.14 -14.32 29.10
N ASP A 75 3.00 -15.13 28.05
CA ASP A 75 3.22 -14.77 26.63
C ASP A 75 1.99 -14.15 25.96
N LEU A 76 0.93 -13.85 26.73
CA LEU A 76 -0.37 -13.34 26.29
C LEU A 76 -1.08 -14.24 25.26
N LYS A 77 -0.73 -15.54 25.25
CA LYS A 77 -1.38 -16.58 24.46
C LYS A 77 -2.15 -17.56 25.36
N PRO A 78 -3.01 -18.41 24.81
CA PRO A 78 -3.69 -19.46 25.60
C PRO A 78 -2.72 -20.60 25.95
N SER A 79 -1.71 -20.29 26.78
CA SER A 79 -0.63 -21.18 27.23
C SER A 79 -0.66 -21.46 28.71
N GLY A 80 -1.62 -20.89 29.48
CA GLY A 80 -1.79 -21.08 30.91
C GLY A 80 -2.48 -22.40 31.28
N GLU A 81 -3.03 -22.45 32.49
CA GLU A 81 -3.73 -23.64 33.00
C GLU A 81 -4.96 -24.01 32.14
N PRO A 82 -5.31 -25.28 32.04
CA PRO A 82 -6.53 -25.73 31.35
C PRO A 82 -7.77 -25.10 31.96
N ILE A 83 -8.67 -24.60 31.09
CA ILE A 83 -9.97 -24.03 31.47
C ILE A 83 -11.08 -24.57 30.58
N LYS A 84 -12.30 -24.60 31.13
CA LYS A 84 -13.52 -24.78 30.33
C LYS A 84 -13.99 -23.42 29.81
N THR A 85 -14.37 -23.36 28.55
CA THR A 85 -14.91 -22.17 27.90
C THR A 85 -15.96 -22.58 26.87
N TYR A 86 -16.32 -21.68 26.00
CA TYR A 86 -17.29 -21.92 24.95
C TYR A 86 -16.68 -21.70 23.57
N ASP A 87 -17.15 -22.45 22.61
CA ASP A 87 -16.93 -22.27 21.18
C ASP A 87 -18.29 -22.25 20.46
N TYR A 88 -18.28 -22.07 19.17
CA TYR A 88 -19.49 -22.11 18.36
C TYR A 88 -19.39 -23.20 17.27
N SER A 89 -20.52 -23.72 16.85
CA SER A 89 -20.59 -24.74 15.79
C SER A 89 -21.82 -24.50 14.91
N PRO A 90 -21.70 -24.58 13.56
CA PRO A 90 -20.51 -24.92 12.78
C PRO A 90 -19.57 -23.73 12.50
N HIS A 91 -18.29 -24.01 12.24
CA HIS A 91 -17.31 -23.06 11.74
C HIS A 91 -17.41 -22.98 10.20
N ALA A 92 -18.35 -22.24 9.69
CA ALA A 92 -18.72 -22.24 8.27
C ALA A 92 -18.14 -21.06 7.46
N GLY A 93 -17.12 -20.36 7.98
CA GLY A 93 -16.36 -19.36 7.24
C GLY A 93 -15.58 -19.92 6.05
N PRO A 94 -14.86 -21.06 6.13
CA PRO A 94 -14.08 -21.62 5.02
C PRO A 94 -14.90 -21.83 3.74
N ALA A 95 -14.29 -21.52 2.58
CA ALA A 95 -14.97 -21.65 1.28
C ALA A 95 -15.40 -23.09 0.95
N GLY A 96 -14.59 -24.08 1.32
CA GLY A 96 -14.86 -25.50 1.10
C GLY A 96 -15.78 -26.15 2.15
N PHE A 97 -16.40 -25.36 3.03
CA PHE A 97 -17.38 -25.90 3.99
C PHE A 97 -18.60 -26.45 3.23
N ASP A 98 -19.00 -27.68 3.55
CA ASP A 98 -20.18 -28.33 2.97
C ASP A 98 -21.46 -27.85 3.65
N ASP A 99 -22.20 -26.99 2.97
CA ASP A 99 -23.50 -26.48 3.40
C ASP A 99 -24.68 -27.11 2.66
N SER A 100 -24.46 -28.22 1.95
CA SER A 100 -25.48 -28.89 1.10
C SER A 100 -26.73 -29.31 1.88
N GLN A 101 -26.58 -29.62 3.16
CA GLN A 101 -27.68 -30.06 4.03
C GLN A 101 -28.38 -28.89 4.76
N TRP A 102 -27.91 -27.66 4.56
CA TRP A 102 -28.52 -26.50 5.20
C TRP A 102 -29.84 -26.11 4.54
N GLU A 103 -30.69 -25.42 5.29
CA GLU A 103 -31.93 -24.85 4.78
C GLU A 103 -31.65 -23.95 3.56
N ALA A 104 -32.24 -24.28 2.43
CA ALA A 104 -32.27 -23.41 1.28
C ALA A 104 -33.41 -22.40 1.45
N ILE A 105 -33.06 -21.10 1.54
CA ILE A 105 -34.04 -20.02 1.72
C ILE A 105 -34.33 -19.32 0.40
N ASP A 106 -35.62 -18.99 0.17
CA ASP A 106 -36.00 -18.09 -0.91
C ASP A 106 -35.46 -16.67 -0.65
N ALA A 107 -34.88 -16.07 -1.66
CA ALA A 107 -34.28 -14.73 -1.54
C ALA A 107 -35.28 -13.68 -1.02
N THR A 108 -36.56 -13.81 -1.37
CA THR A 108 -37.65 -12.90 -0.93
C THR A 108 -38.07 -13.08 0.51
N THR A 109 -37.48 -14.04 1.23
CA THR A 109 -37.74 -14.31 2.66
C THR A 109 -36.52 -14.05 3.56
N LEU A 110 -35.52 -13.38 3.04
CA LEU A 110 -34.31 -13.00 3.81
C LEU A 110 -34.61 -12.01 4.95
N ASP A 111 -35.67 -11.22 4.81
CA ASP A 111 -36.15 -10.27 5.82
C ASP A 111 -36.98 -10.91 6.94
N GLN A 112 -37.25 -12.20 6.87
CA GLN A 112 -37.94 -12.91 7.94
C GLN A 112 -37.02 -13.13 9.11
N ARG A 113 -37.52 -12.76 10.30
CA ARG A 113 -36.80 -12.94 11.55
C ARG A 113 -36.48 -14.40 11.82
N ARG A 114 -35.21 -14.70 12.11
CA ARG A 114 -34.73 -16.04 12.39
C ARG A 114 -34.03 -16.06 13.74
N SER A 115 -34.00 -17.24 14.38
CA SER A 115 -33.56 -17.42 15.73
C SER A 115 -34.44 -16.71 16.76
N THR A 116 -34.50 -17.20 17.98
CA THR A 116 -35.41 -16.70 19.03
C THR A 116 -34.72 -16.59 20.38
N ALA A 117 -33.43 -16.85 20.46
CA ALA A 117 -32.68 -16.81 21.69
C ALA A 117 -32.17 -15.40 21.98
N LYS A 118 -32.03 -15.06 23.28
CA LYS A 118 -31.45 -13.78 23.71
C LYS A 118 -29.99 -13.63 23.26
N VAL A 119 -29.27 -14.74 23.18
CA VAL A 119 -27.94 -14.85 22.58
C VAL A 119 -28.04 -15.84 21.45
N CYS A 120 -27.99 -15.38 20.22
CA CYS A 120 -28.04 -16.23 19.06
C CYS A 120 -27.08 -15.74 17.98
N PHE A 121 -26.61 -16.71 17.21
CA PHE A 121 -25.75 -16.51 16.05
C PHE A 121 -26.26 -17.39 14.93
N ASN A 122 -25.99 -16.99 13.69
CA ASN A 122 -26.35 -17.80 12.52
C ASN A 122 -25.38 -17.60 11.36
N TRP A 123 -25.44 -18.50 10.40
CA TRP A 123 -24.76 -18.37 9.12
C TRP A 123 -25.77 -18.18 7.99
N TYR A 124 -25.49 -17.23 7.12
CA TYR A 124 -26.03 -17.15 5.77
C TYR A 124 -24.89 -17.39 4.79
N ARG A 125 -25.11 -18.25 3.79
CA ARG A 125 -24.11 -18.55 2.76
C ARG A 125 -24.74 -18.50 1.38
N ILE A 126 -23.97 -18.00 0.40
CA ILE A 126 -24.34 -18.01 -1.01
C ILE A 126 -23.08 -18.13 -1.86
N ASN A 127 -23.14 -18.94 -2.91
CA ASN A 127 -22.16 -18.91 -3.99
C ASN A 127 -22.74 -18.06 -5.11
N VAL A 128 -22.00 -17.09 -5.60
CA VAL A 128 -22.41 -16.22 -6.70
C VAL A 128 -21.47 -16.41 -7.88
N THR A 129 -22.04 -16.43 -9.08
CA THR A 129 -21.28 -16.41 -10.35
C THR A 129 -21.41 -15.02 -10.94
N ILE A 130 -20.31 -14.37 -11.25
CA ILE A 130 -20.32 -13.05 -11.90
C ILE A 130 -20.97 -13.19 -13.28
N PRO A 131 -22.12 -12.54 -13.54
CA PRO A 131 -22.78 -12.60 -14.84
C PRO A 131 -21.99 -11.83 -15.89
N GLU A 132 -22.20 -12.12 -17.17
CA GLU A 132 -21.58 -11.36 -18.26
C GLU A 132 -22.07 -9.90 -18.29
N ARG A 133 -23.35 -9.71 -18.00
CA ARG A 133 -24.00 -8.39 -18.00
C ARG A 133 -24.99 -8.26 -16.85
N VAL A 134 -25.19 -7.02 -16.40
CA VAL A 134 -26.29 -6.61 -15.52
C VAL A 134 -27.06 -5.50 -16.25
N GLY A 135 -28.20 -5.82 -16.82
CA GLY A 135 -28.86 -4.96 -17.80
C GLY A 135 -27.93 -4.65 -18.99
N GLU A 136 -27.73 -3.37 -19.29
CA GLU A 136 -26.81 -2.93 -20.34
C GLU A 136 -25.33 -2.88 -19.90
N PHE A 137 -25.04 -3.05 -18.62
CA PHE A 137 -23.68 -2.95 -18.07
C PHE A 137 -22.89 -4.24 -18.29
N SER A 138 -21.72 -4.19 -18.93
CA SER A 138 -20.76 -5.29 -19.00
C SER A 138 -19.96 -5.37 -17.71
N THR A 139 -19.94 -6.52 -17.07
CA THR A 139 -19.29 -6.72 -15.76
C THR A 139 -17.78 -6.95 -15.86
N ALA A 140 -17.28 -7.31 -17.05
CA ALA A 140 -15.87 -7.60 -17.25
C ALA A 140 -14.97 -6.41 -16.84
N GLY A 141 -13.99 -6.67 -15.98
CA GLY A 141 -13.04 -5.68 -15.49
C GLY A 141 -13.60 -4.73 -14.43
N SER A 142 -14.86 -4.87 -14.01
CA SER A 142 -15.45 -4.02 -12.97
C SER A 142 -14.94 -4.33 -11.56
N THR A 143 -14.99 -3.34 -10.67
CA THR A 143 -14.90 -3.59 -9.23
C THR A 143 -16.27 -3.96 -8.71
N VAL A 144 -16.36 -5.06 -7.95
CA VAL A 144 -17.61 -5.50 -7.34
C VAL A 144 -17.50 -5.47 -5.83
N ALA A 145 -18.45 -4.76 -5.21
CA ALA A 145 -18.63 -4.74 -3.76
C ALA A 145 -19.88 -5.55 -3.38
N PHE A 146 -19.75 -6.39 -2.36
CA PHE A 146 -20.89 -6.99 -1.68
C PHE A 146 -21.30 -6.07 -0.54
N GLU A 147 -22.53 -5.59 -0.54
CA GLU A 147 -23.12 -4.86 0.57
C GLU A 147 -24.18 -5.70 1.24
N ILE A 148 -24.14 -5.77 2.56
CA ILE A 148 -25.16 -6.45 3.35
C ILE A 148 -25.54 -5.63 4.57
N VAL A 149 -26.83 -5.49 4.83
CA VAL A 149 -27.39 -4.97 6.06
C VAL A 149 -28.09 -6.12 6.77
N ILE A 150 -27.56 -6.49 7.92
CA ILE A 150 -28.14 -7.54 8.76
C ILE A 150 -28.58 -6.92 10.09
N ASP A 151 -29.63 -7.43 10.66
CA ASP A 151 -30.07 -7.03 11.98
C ASP A 151 -29.54 -8.07 12.98
N ASP A 152 -28.56 -7.78 13.85
CA ASP A 152 -27.99 -6.46 14.18
C ASP A 152 -26.58 -6.25 13.62
N TYR A 153 -25.68 -7.26 13.69
CA TYR A 153 -24.28 -7.21 13.27
C TYR A 153 -23.92 -8.40 12.40
N ALA A 154 -22.92 -8.22 11.55
CA ALA A 154 -22.43 -9.30 10.70
C ALA A 154 -20.91 -9.31 10.55
N GLU A 155 -20.36 -10.51 10.49
CA GLU A 155 -19.04 -10.77 9.90
C GLU A 155 -19.21 -11.26 8.48
N VAL A 156 -18.47 -10.69 7.53
CA VAL A 156 -18.52 -11.08 6.11
C VAL A 156 -17.24 -11.81 5.72
N TRP A 157 -17.40 -13.00 5.15
CA TRP A 157 -16.32 -13.84 4.65
C TRP A 157 -16.43 -13.97 3.13
N VAL A 158 -15.31 -13.79 2.43
CA VAL A 158 -15.21 -13.90 0.97
C VAL A 158 -14.21 -14.99 0.62
N ASN A 159 -14.64 -16.02 -0.09
CA ASN A 159 -13.81 -17.19 -0.44
C ASN A 159 -13.06 -17.78 0.78
N GLY A 160 -13.76 -17.87 1.90
CA GLY A 160 -13.23 -18.43 3.14
C GLY A 160 -12.26 -17.52 3.90
N LYS A 161 -12.10 -16.28 3.50
CA LYS A 161 -11.27 -15.29 4.19
C LYS A 161 -12.13 -14.13 4.69
N MET A 162 -11.88 -13.69 5.92
CA MET A 162 -12.50 -12.47 6.44
C MET A 162 -11.61 -11.28 6.05
N PRO A 163 -12.07 -10.36 5.16
CA PRO A 163 -11.25 -9.29 4.63
C PRO A 163 -11.06 -8.19 5.67
N ARG A 164 -10.08 -8.37 6.53
CA ARG A 164 -9.68 -7.36 7.54
C ARG A 164 -8.17 -7.23 7.60
N VAL A 165 -7.72 -6.06 8.02
CA VAL A 165 -6.32 -5.77 8.35
C VAL A 165 -6.19 -5.60 9.86
N LEU A 166 -5.26 -6.32 10.47
CA LEU A 166 -4.98 -6.20 11.90
C LEU A 166 -4.61 -4.76 12.27
N GLY A 167 -5.17 -4.27 13.36
CA GLY A 167 -4.91 -2.92 13.87
C GLY A 167 -5.77 -1.82 13.24
N GLN A 168 -6.68 -2.13 12.33
CA GLN A 168 -7.69 -1.18 11.86
C GLN A 168 -9.01 -1.38 12.63
N PRO A 169 -9.46 -0.40 13.40
CA PRO A 169 -10.78 -0.47 14.02
C PRO A 169 -11.85 -0.35 12.93
N GLY A 170 -12.90 -1.16 13.04
CA GLY A 170 -14.08 -1.04 12.20
C GLY A 170 -13.88 -1.40 10.73
N GLY A 171 -13.00 -2.36 10.43
CA GLY A 171 -12.93 -2.95 9.10
C GLY A 171 -14.29 -3.54 8.66
N PRO A 172 -14.38 -4.13 7.45
CA PRO A 172 -15.66 -4.64 6.91
C PRO A 172 -16.28 -5.79 7.70
N VAL A 173 -15.75 -6.11 8.87
CA VAL A 173 -16.16 -7.25 9.69
C VAL A 173 -17.45 -6.96 10.45
N ILE A 174 -17.46 -5.86 11.23
CA ILE A 174 -18.65 -5.43 11.98
C ILE A 174 -18.69 -3.91 11.92
N LYS A 175 -19.74 -3.35 11.32
CA LYS A 175 -19.88 -1.89 11.14
C LYS A 175 -20.89 -1.22 12.05
N GLY A 176 -21.32 -1.85 13.07
CA GLY A 176 -22.32 -1.29 13.97
C GLY A 176 -23.71 -1.76 13.66
N PHE A 177 -24.61 -1.36 14.52
CA PHE A 177 -25.98 -1.80 14.59
C PHE A 177 -26.77 -1.40 13.32
N ASN A 178 -27.27 -2.40 12.58
CA ASN A 178 -28.05 -2.20 11.35
C ASN A 178 -27.36 -1.33 10.28
N ALA A 179 -26.05 -1.22 10.30
CA ALA A 179 -25.29 -0.46 9.32
C ALA A 179 -24.85 -1.35 8.14
N PRO A 180 -24.68 -0.77 6.95
CA PRO A 180 -24.17 -1.51 5.81
C PRO A 180 -22.75 -2.04 6.03
N ASN A 181 -22.54 -3.34 5.89
CA ASN A 181 -21.22 -3.95 5.72
C ASN A 181 -20.95 -4.05 4.22
N ARG A 182 -19.93 -3.30 3.76
CA ARG A 182 -19.51 -3.29 2.36
C ARG A 182 -18.13 -3.87 2.23
N VAL A 183 -17.98 -4.87 1.36
CA VAL A 183 -16.74 -5.61 1.16
C VAL A 183 -16.47 -5.74 -0.33
N ILE A 184 -15.27 -5.38 -0.78
CA ILE A 184 -14.86 -5.65 -2.15
C ILE A 184 -14.63 -7.15 -2.30
N ILE A 185 -15.36 -7.77 -3.23
CA ILE A 185 -15.25 -9.19 -3.52
C ILE A 185 -14.36 -9.49 -4.73
N THR A 186 -14.25 -8.54 -5.66
CA THR A 186 -13.28 -8.56 -6.75
C THR A 186 -13.05 -7.14 -7.29
N ARG A 187 -11.83 -6.84 -7.74
CA ARG A 187 -11.47 -5.56 -8.39
C ARG A 187 -11.38 -5.66 -9.90
N ASN A 188 -11.41 -6.87 -10.41
CA ASN A 188 -11.32 -7.17 -11.83
C ASN A 188 -12.25 -8.35 -12.11
N ALA A 189 -13.55 -8.07 -12.15
CA ALA A 189 -14.58 -9.09 -12.34
C ALA A 189 -14.40 -9.82 -13.67
N GLN A 190 -14.43 -11.12 -13.62
CA GLN A 190 -14.45 -11.96 -14.81
C GLN A 190 -15.82 -12.63 -14.93
N PRO A 191 -16.50 -12.51 -16.06
CA PRO A 191 -17.70 -13.29 -16.31
C PRO A 191 -17.45 -14.80 -16.08
N GLY A 192 -18.35 -15.45 -15.35
CA GLY A 192 -18.20 -16.85 -14.93
C GLY A 192 -17.37 -17.06 -13.66
N GLN A 193 -16.71 -16.02 -13.12
CA GLN A 193 -16.00 -16.11 -11.85
C GLN A 193 -16.95 -16.49 -10.72
N GLN A 194 -16.61 -17.55 -9.97
CA GLN A 194 -17.37 -17.97 -8.80
C GLN A 194 -16.78 -17.38 -7.53
N ILE A 195 -17.63 -16.85 -6.66
CA ILE A 195 -17.26 -16.23 -5.38
C ILE A 195 -18.19 -16.77 -4.31
N GLN A 196 -17.61 -17.35 -3.25
CA GLN A 196 -18.35 -17.79 -2.10
C GLN A 196 -18.42 -16.65 -1.07
N LEU A 197 -19.63 -16.33 -0.63
CA LEU A 197 -19.91 -15.37 0.44
C LEU A 197 -20.51 -16.11 1.64
N ALA A 198 -19.97 -15.87 2.84
CA ALA A 198 -20.54 -16.34 4.08
C ALA A 198 -20.68 -15.15 5.04
N VAL A 199 -21.80 -15.09 5.72
CA VAL A 199 -22.14 -14.03 6.66
C VAL A 199 -22.47 -14.65 7.99
N PHE A 200 -21.68 -14.34 9.02
CA PHE A 200 -21.95 -14.72 10.40
C PHE A 200 -22.77 -13.63 11.06
N GLY A 201 -24.04 -13.89 11.28
CA GLY A 201 -24.96 -12.96 11.91
C GLY A 201 -24.86 -13.05 13.44
N ILE A 202 -24.88 -11.89 14.09
CA ILE A 202 -24.73 -11.74 15.54
C ILE A 202 -25.86 -10.83 16.03
N ASN A 203 -26.66 -11.31 16.98
CA ASN A 203 -27.68 -10.49 17.60
C ASN A 203 -27.09 -9.55 18.69
N GLY A 204 -27.61 -8.35 18.80
CA GLY A 204 -27.20 -7.38 19.82
C GLY A 204 -28.08 -6.12 19.84
N PRO A 205 -27.89 -5.27 20.84
CA PRO A 205 -27.05 -5.47 22.03
C PRO A 205 -27.67 -6.49 23.00
N ILE A 206 -26.94 -7.54 23.32
CA ILE A 206 -27.42 -8.64 24.15
C ILE A 206 -27.71 -8.25 25.62
N SER A 207 -27.20 -7.09 26.06
CA SER A 207 -27.46 -6.50 27.36
C SER A 207 -28.79 -5.74 27.42
N TYR A 208 -29.39 -5.42 26.26
CA TYR A 208 -30.66 -4.71 26.15
C TYR A 208 -31.76 -5.71 25.80
N SER A 209 -32.92 -5.57 26.39
CA SER A 209 -34.03 -6.51 26.26
C SER A 209 -34.98 -6.13 25.13
N PRO A 210 -35.93 -7.00 24.74
CA PRO A 210 -36.19 -8.37 25.21
C PRO A 210 -35.92 -9.48 24.21
N GLU A 211 -36.08 -9.28 22.94
CA GLU A 211 -36.03 -10.35 21.94
C GLU A 211 -35.15 -9.92 20.78
N ASN A 212 -34.04 -10.60 20.65
CA ASN A 212 -33.14 -10.40 19.52
C ASN A 212 -33.42 -11.44 18.45
N PHE A 213 -33.50 -10.95 17.24
CA PHE A 213 -33.66 -11.77 16.04
C PHE A 213 -32.53 -11.41 15.08
N ILE A 214 -32.33 -12.24 14.08
CA ILE A 214 -31.38 -11.99 13.01
C ILE A 214 -32.10 -12.15 11.69
N TRP A 215 -31.98 -11.16 10.82
CA TRP A 215 -32.48 -11.23 9.44
C TRP A 215 -31.69 -10.30 8.52
N ILE A 216 -31.66 -10.61 7.24
CA ILE A 216 -31.03 -9.76 6.24
C ILE A 216 -32.05 -8.72 5.77
N ARG A 217 -31.74 -7.44 5.94
CA ARG A 217 -32.56 -6.31 5.47
C ARG A 217 -32.31 -5.98 4.00
N SER A 218 -31.06 -6.12 3.57
CA SER A 218 -30.67 -5.96 2.16
C SER A 218 -29.38 -6.71 1.89
N ALA A 219 -29.21 -7.19 0.67
CA ALA A 219 -27.97 -7.80 0.20
C ALA A 219 -27.81 -7.49 -1.29
N THR A 220 -26.72 -6.84 -1.69
CA THR A 220 -26.49 -6.45 -3.08
C THR A 220 -25.09 -6.76 -3.55
N LEU A 221 -24.94 -6.95 -4.87
CA LEU A 221 -23.67 -6.84 -5.56
C LEU A 221 -23.67 -5.52 -6.33
N ASP A 222 -22.82 -4.62 -5.93
CA ASP A 222 -22.66 -3.30 -6.50
C ASP A 222 -21.49 -3.32 -7.48
N PHE A 223 -21.76 -3.08 -8.75
CA PHE A 223 -20.77 -3.06 -9.82
C PHE A 223 -20.35 -1.62 -10.12
N TYR A 224 -19.06 -1.38 -10.15
CA TYR A 224 -18.48 -0.09 -10.48
C TYR A 224 -17.55 -0.25 -11.66
N LYS A 225 -17.78 0.55 -12.70
CA LYS A 225 -16.91 0.59 -13.86
C LYS A 225 -15.51 1.00 -13.40
N SER A 226 -14.53 0.16 -13.65
CA SER A 226 -13.13 0.58 -13.52
C SER A 226 -12.81 1.45 -14.73
N PRO A 227 -12.57 2.76 -14.58
CA PRO A 227 -12.27 3.60 -15.72
C PRO A 227 -10.95 3.12 -16.32
N LYS A 228 -10.98 2.55 -17.52
CA LYS A 228 -9.77 2.45 -18.35
C LYS A 228 -9.46 3.86 -18.80
N ILE A 229 -8.38 4.40 -18.29
CA ILE A 229 -7.91 5.72 -18.71
C ILE A 229 -7.31 5.55 -20.10
N ALA A 230 -7.82 6.30 -21.06
CA ALA A 230 -7.25 6.32 -22.39
C ALA A 230 -5.84 6.92 -22.32
N ILE A 231 -4.83 6.12 -22.66
CA ILE A 231 -3.45 6.57 -22.76
C ILE A 231 -3.39 7.53 -23.95
N SER A 232 -2.94 8.76 -23.73
CA SER A 232 -2.67 9.73 -24.77
C SER A 232 -1.17 9.90 -24.94
N GLU A 233 -0.71 9.93 -26.18
CA GLU A 233 0.69 10.11 -26.53
C GLU A 233 0.96 11.52 -27.05
N SER A 234 2.09 12.09 -26.69
CA SER A 234 2.63 13.32 -27.27
C SER A 234 4.12 13.15 -27.55
N PRO A 235 4.68 13.83 -28.56
CA PRO A 235 6.13 13.85 -28.74
C PRO A 235 6.82 14.37 -27.47
N ALA A 236 7.89 13.69 -27.05
CA ALA A 236 8.71 14.15 -25.94
C ALA A 236 9.49 15.39 -26.37
N GLN A 237 9.44 16.44 -25.57
CA GLN A 237 10.31 17.60 -25.78
C GLN A 237 11.67 17.30 -25.15
N VAL A 238 12.68 17.05 -25.98
CA VAL A 238 14.02 16.68 -25.54
C VAL A 238 14.99 17.80 -25.89
N ILE A 239 15.51 18.47 -24.88
CA ILE A 239 16.55 19.48 -25.02
C ILE A 239 17.90 18.78 -24.99
N ARG A 240 18.52 18.62 -26.17
CA ARG A 240 19.82 17.95 -26.33
C ARG A 240 20.95 18.93 -25.99
N LYS A 241 21.86 18.54 -25.11
CA LYS A 241 23.07 19.28 -24.77
C LYS A 241 24.34 18.56 -25.21
N ASP A 242 24.26 17.23 -25.34
CA ASP A 242 25.35 16.38 -25.75
C ASP A 242 24.85 15.19 -26.59
N SER A 243 25.67 14.73 -27.55
CA SER A 243 25.35 13.59 -28.41
C SER A 243 25.24 12.25 -27.66
N ALA A 244 25.83 12.12 -26.47
CA ALA A 244 25.69 10.95 -25.63
C ALA A 244 24.24 10.72 -25.17
N LEU A 245 23.38 11.77 -25.17
CA LEU A 245 21.95 11.61 -24.91
C LEU A 245 21.27 10.67 -25.90
N ASP A 246 21.76 10.55 -27.11
CA ASP A 246 21.18 9.69 -28.16
C ASP A 246 21.31 8.20 -27.84
N TYR A 247 22.25 7.82 -26.96
CA TYR A 247 22.35 6.46 -26.43
C TYR A 247 21.32 6.18 -25.31
N ILE A 248 20.68 7.22 -24.78
CA ILE A 248 19.73 7.14 -23.66
C ILE A 248 18.29 7.32 -24.16
N VAL A 249 18.03 8.41 -24.87
CA VAL A 249 16.69 8.77 -25.35
C VAL A 249 16.53 8.35 -26.80
N PRO A 250 15.50 7.53 -27.14
CA PRO A 250 15.24 7.15 -28.53
C PRO A 250 14.93 8.38 -29.41
N GLU A 251 15.27 8.29 -30.68
CA GLU A 251 14.76 9.24 -31.68
C GLU A 251 13.23 9.11 -31.76
N GLY A 252 12.53 10.26 -31.81
CA GLY A 252 11.08 10.28 -31.84
C GLY A 252 10.42 9.76 -30.55
N ALA A 253 11.13 9.79 -29.41
CA ALA A 253 10.57 9.41 -28.12
C ALA A 253 9.23 10.12 -27.83
N LYS A 254 8.29 9.40 -27.26
CA LYS A 254 6.97 9.89 -26.86
C LYS A 254 6.81 9.86 -25.37
N ILE A 255 6.06 10.81 -24.84
CA ILE A 255 5.55 10.81 -23.47
C ILE A 255 4.09 10.38 -23.52
N GLU A 256 3.76 9.37 -22.76
CA GLU A 256 2.41 8.85 -22.60
C GLU A 256 1.81 9.43 -21.32
N LYS A 257 0.63 10.05 -21.41
CA LYS A 257 -0.19 10.39 -20.23
C LYS A 257 -1.00 9.15 -19.84
N LEU A 258 -0.72 8.60 -18.67
CA LEU A 258 -1.34 7.37 -18.16
C LEU A 258 -2.56 7.65 -17.30
N ALA A 259 -2.53 8.74 -16.53
CA ALA A 259 -3.62 9.16 -15.65
C ALA A 259 -3.49 10.65 -15.32
N GLY A 260 -4.54 11.23 -14.73
CA GLY A 260 -4.56 12.63 -14.29
C GLY A 260 -5.74 12.92 -13.38
N GLY A 261 -5.80 14.16 -12.88
CA GLY A 261 -6.83 14.61 -11.96
C GLY A 261 -6.46 14.42 -10.48
N PHE A 262 -5.18 14.22 -10.21
CA PHE A 262 -4.63 14.18 -8.85
C PHE A 262 -4.44 15.62 -8.32
N LEU A 263 -4.30 15.77 -7.00
CA LEU A 263 -3.92 17.07 -6.42
C LEU A 263 -2.42 17.29 -6.51
N PHE A 264 -1.63 16.27 -6.26
CA PHE A 264 -0.17 16.30 -6.37
C PHE A 264 0.36 14.86 -6.44
N THR A 265 1.21 14.54 -7.42
CA THR A 265 1.73 13.19 -7.57
C THR A 265 3.19 13.10 -7.16
N GLU A 266 3.54 12.08 -6.36
CA GLU A 266 4.86 11.89 -5.77
C GLU A 266 5.20 10.42 -5.51
N GLY A 267 6.48 10.17 -5.17
CA GLY A 267 7.00 8.93 -4.61
C GLY A 267 6.66 7.67 -5.39
N PRO A 268 6.84 7.63 -6.72
CA PRO A 268 6.48 6.44 -7.48
C PRO A 268 7.43 5.28 -7.20
N ILE A 269 6.88 4.07 -7.21
CA ILE A 269 7.65 2.81 -7.15
C ILE A 269 6.99 1.73 -8.00
N TRP A 270 7.79 1.05 -8.79
CA TRP A 270 7.35 -0.12 -9.53
C TRP A 270 7.40 -1.37 -8.65
N VAL A 271 6.28 -2.04 -8.51
CA VAL A 271 6.18 -3.36 -7.88
C VAL A 271 6.33 -4.40 -8.98
N PRO A 272 7.39 -5.22 -8.96
CA PRO A 272 7.63 -6.19 -10.01
C PRO A 272 6.57 -7.29 -10.04
N ARG A 273 6.44 -7.95 -11.19
CA ARG A 273 5.58 -9.12 -11.36
C ARG A 273 5.94 -10.21 -10.34
N SER A 274 4.92 -10.87 -9.83
CA SER A 274 4.99 -12.09 -9.02
C SER A 274 4.22 -13.22 -9.70
N GLU A 275 4.23 -14.42 -9.10
CA GLU A 275 3.39 -15.53 -9.56
C GLU A 275 1.88 -15.20 -9.48
N GLU A 276 1.49 -14.23 -8.63
CA GLU A 276 0.10 -13.93 -8.31
C GLU A 276 -0.40 -12.64 -8.98
N THR A 277 0.51 -11.73 -9.38
CA THR A 277 0.14 -10.43 -9.93
C THR A 277 1.09 -9.97 -11.02
N ASP A 278 0.55 -9.36 -12.06
CA ASP A 278 1.35 -8.58 -13.00
C ASP A 278 2.00 -7.38 -12.31
N GLY A 279 3.14 -6.91 -12.86
CA GLY A 279 3.80 -5.73 -12.36
C GLY A 279 2.90 -4.49 -12.41
N TYR A 280 3.03 -3.61 -11.43
CA TYR A 280 2.23 -2.39 -11.33
C TYR A 280 3.00 -1.25 -10.67
N LEU A 281 2.55 -0.03 -10.90
CA LEU A 281 3.08 1.17 -10.26
C LEU A 281 2.25 1.53 -9.02
N LEU A 282 2.94 1.88 -7.93
CA LEU A 282 2.37 2.62 -6.82
C LEU A 282 2.91 4.05 -6.84
N PHE A 283 2.10 5.02 -6.48
CA PHE A 283 2.53 6.41 -6.30
C PHE A 283 1.65 7.13 -5.27
N SER A 284 2.22 8.13 -4.62
CA SER A 284 1.54 8.92 -3.60
C SER A 284 0.80 10.10 -4.21
N ASP A 285 -0.32 10.49 -3.60
CA ASP A 285 -0.93 11.81 -3.67
C ASP A 285 -0.91 12.39 -2.25
N PRO A 286 0.18 13.10 -1.87
CA PRO A 286 0.36 13.62 -0.52
C PRO A 286 -0.77 14.53 -0.07
N ASN A 287 -1.33 15.33 -0.97
CA ASN A 287 -2.38 16.30 -0.66
C ASN A 287 -3.72 15.60 -0.35
N ASN A 288 -4.03 14.52 -1.08
CA ASN A 288 -5.20 13.69 -0.83
C ASN A 288 -5.00 12.64 0.25
N ASN A 289 -3.77 12.49 0.77
CA ASN A 289 -3.43 11.47 1.76
C ASN A 289 -3.73 10.04 1.26
N LEU A 290 -3.37 9.76 -0.01
CA LEU A 290 -3.62 8.52 -0.73
C LEU A 290 -2.35 7.94 -1.33
N ILE A 291 -2.34 6.62 -1.52
CA ILE A 291 -1.45 5.93 -2.47
C ILE A 291 -2.34 5.32 -3.54
N TYR A 292 -2.00 5.57 -4.80
CA TYR A 292 -2.66 4.97 -5.96
C TYR A 292 -1.89 3.78 -6.50
N ARG A 293 -2.60 2.89 -7.16
CA ARG A 293 -2.08 1.79 -7.97
C ARG A 293 -2.50 1.98 -9.42
N TRP A 294 -1.53 1.96 -10.32
CA TRP A 294 -1.76 1.93 -11.76
C TRP A 294 -1.19 0.64 -12.36
N THR A 295 -1.92 0.01 -13.27
CA THR A 295 -1.55 -1.25 -13.93
C THR A 295 -1.34 -1.03 -15.44
N GLN A 296 -0.55 -1.89 -16.09
CA GLN A 296 -0.19 -1.74 -17.50
C GLN A 296 -1.39 -1.80 -18.45
N ASP A 297 -2.50 -2.43 -18.04
CA ASP A 297 -3.78 -2.42 -18.77
C ASP A 297 -4.59 -1.13 -18.58
N GLY A 298 -4.02 -0.11 -17.93
CA GLY A 298 -4.60 1.22 -17.76
C GLY A 298 -5.60 1.34 -16.61
N GLN A 299 -5.63 0.38 -15.67
CA GLN A 299 -6.48 0.51 -14.49
C GLN A 299 -5.81 1.39 -13.43
N LEU A 300 -6.57 2.35 -12.90
CA LEU A 300 -6.21 3.16 -11.76
C LEU A 300 -7.10 2.83 -10.56
N SER A 301 -6.50 2.59 -9.42
CA SER A 301 -7.24 2.33 -8.17
C SER A 301 -6.52 2.95 -6.97
N ILE A 302 -7.25 3.22 -5.88
CA ILE A 302 -6.64 3.62 -4.63
C ILE A 302 -6.03 2.37 -3.98
N PHE A 303 -4.75 2.39 -3.65
CA PHE A 303 -4.05 1.33 -2.95
C PHE A 303 -4.16 1.49 -1.41
N MET A 304 -4.03 2.73 -0.91
CA MET A 304 -4.08 3.03 0.52
C MET A 304 -4.71 4.39 0.78
N THR A 305 -5.62 4.46 1.74
CA THR A 305 -6.16 5.70 2.30
C THR A 305 -5.43 6.05 3.59
N LYS A 306 -5.44 7.35 3.97
CA LYS A 306 -4.74 7.83 5.17
C LYS A 306 -3.28 7.37 5.19
N SER A 307 -2.65 7.51 4.03
CA SER A 307 -1.33 6.96 3.73
C SER A 307 -0.21 7.56 4.59
N GLY A 308 -0.37 8.84 4.97
CA GLY A 308 0.65 9.56 5.74
C GLY A 308 0.16 10.21 7.02
N TYR A 309 -1.16 10.41 7.20
CA TYR A 309 -1.68 11.07 8.40
C TYR A 309 -3.06 10.54 8.83
N ARG A 310 -3.24 10.46 10.15
CA ARG A 310 -4.49 10.00 10.77
C ARG A 310 -5.01 10.92 11.87
N GLY A 311 -4.39 12.11 12.05
CA GLY A 311 -4.81 13.08 13.06
C GLY A 311 -6.10 13.79 12.68
N VAL A 312 -6.77 14.34 13.72
CA VAL A 312 -8.04 15.08 13.56
C VAL A 312 -7.85 16.47 12.99
N ASP A 313 -6.64 17.01 13.09
CA ASP A 313 -6.21 18.33 12.60
C ASP A 313 -5.67 18.29 11.16
N ILE A 314 -6.04 17.27 10.38
CA ILE A 314 -5.57 17.07 9.00
C ILE A 314 -5.80 18.31 8.11
N GLY A 315 -6.82 19.12 8.39
CA GLY A 315 -7.11 20.35 7.64
C GLY A 315 -6.06 21.45 7.76
N GLU A 316 -5.11 21.32 8.70
CA GLU A 316 -3.98 22.26 8.83
C GLU A 316 -2.84 21.92 7.84
N TYR A 317 -2.84 20.72 7.27
CA TYR A 317 -1.76 20.20 6.43
C TYR A 317 -2.09 20.37 4.95
N SER A 318 -1.14 20.89 4.16
CA SER A 318 -1.23 20.89 2.71
C SER A 318 -0.89 19.52 2.11
N GLN A 319 0.08 18.83 2.72
CA GLN A 319 0.59 17.53 2.28
C GLN A 319 0.62 16.52 3.44
N PRO A 320 -0.56 16.09 3.97
CA PRO A 320 -0.59 15.18 5.11
C PRO A 320 -0.20 13.75 4.76
N GLY A 321 -0.24 13.37 3.50
CA GLY A 321 -0.12 12.00 3.02
C GLY A 321 1.28 11.39 3.08
N SER A 322 1.42 10.26 2.43
CA SER A 322 2.72 9.67 2.10
C SER A 322 3.41 10.49 1.02
N ASN A 323 4.76 10.47 1.00
CA ASN A 323 5.56 11.00 -0.10
C ASN A 323 6.35 9.84 -0.74
N GLY A 324 7.64 9.69 -0.49
CA GLY A 324 8.47 8.66 -1.08
C GLY A 324 8.02 7.23 -0.74
N LEU A 325 8.09 6.34 -1.74
CA LEU A 325 7.83 4.92 -1.64
C LEU A 325 9.04 4.12 -2.14
N THR A 326 9.34 3.01 -1.49
CA THR A 326 10.35 2.04 -1.98
C THR A 326 10.01 0.63 -1.53
N LEU A 327 10.71 -0.37 -2.10
CA LEU A 327 10.58 -1.76 -1.68
C LEU A 327 11.86 -2.23 -1.01
N ASP A 328 11.73 -3.00 0.06
CA ASP A 328 12.88 -3.71 0.62
C ASP A 328 13.20 -4.99 -0.17
N LYS A 329 14.30 -5.66 0.16
CA LYS A 329 14.75 -6.91 -0.50
C LYS A 329 13.70 -8.04 -0.51
N ARG A 330 12.70 -7.99 0.37
CA ARG A 330 11.60 -8.96 0.45
C ARG A 330 10.35 -8.49 -0.29
N GLY A 331 10.45 -7.40 -1.05
CA GLY A 331 9.34 -6.79 -1.78
C GLY A 331 8.30 -6.14 -0.88
N ARG A 332 8.63 -5.80 0.40
CA ARG A 332 7.71 -5.10 1.30
C ARG A 332 7.79 -3.60 1.07
N LEU A 333 6.62 -2.96 1.00
CA LEU A 333 6.51 -1.52 0.77
C LEU A 333 6.99 -0.74 2.00
N THR A 334 7.91 0.19 1.79
CA THR A 334 8.35 1.18 2.77
C THR A 334 7.83 2.55 2.35
N ILE A 335 7.29 3.32 3.30
CA ILE A 335 6.51 4.54 3.07
C ILE A 335 7.05 5.64 3.97
N ASN A 336 7.38 6.77 3.39
CA ASN A 336 7.60 8.01 4.13
C ASN A 336 6.25 8.69 4.38
N GLN A 337 5.92 8.91 5.66
CA GLN A 337 4.65 9.50 6.10
C GLN A 337 4.90 10.94 6.58
N HIS A 338 4.51 11.93 5.79
CA HIS A 338 4.69 13.35 6.10
C HIS A 338 3.99 13.74 7.41
N GLY A 339 2.67 13.66 7.46
CA GLY A 339 1.91 14.12 8.61
C GLY A 339 2.17 13.33 9.90
N ASN A 340 2.39 12.02 9.81
CA ASN A 340 2.78 11.20 10.96
C ASN A 340 4.26 11.38 11.34
N ARG A 341 5.08 12.02 10.49
CA ARG A 341 6.49 12.33 10.75
C ARG A 341 7.32 11.07 11.02
N ARG A 342 7.20 10.06 10.15
CA ARG A 342 7.84 8.77 10.34
C ARG A 342 8.05 8.01 9.04
N VAL A 343 8.97 7.05 9.07
CA VAL A 343 9.17 6.04 8.04
C VAL A 343 8.58 4.72 8.52
N VAL A 344 7.75 4.11 7.70
CA VAL A 344 7.10 2.84 8.05
C VAL A 344 7.26 1.80 6.95
N ARG A 345 7.14 0.53 7.33
CA ARG A 345 7.10 -0.59 6.39
C ARG A 345 5.79 -1.34 6.54
N LEU A 346 5.14 -1.60 5.41
CA LEU A 346 3.94 -2.42 5.32
C LEU A 346 4.36 -3.89 5.26
N GLU A 347 4.01 -4.65 6.28
CA GLU A 347 4.30 -6.08 6.36
C GLU A 347 3.31 -6.89 5.49
N LYS A 348 3.68 -8.11 5.10
CA LYS A 348 2.83 -8.98 4.27
C LYS A 348 1.47 -9.32 4.91
N ASN A 349 1.37 -9.26 6.23
CA ASN A 349 0.12 -9.45 6.97
C ASN A 349 -0.71 -8.17 7.13
N GLY A 350 -0.32 -7.06 6.47
CA GLY A 350 -0.98 -5.76 6.54
C GLY A 350 -0.65 -4.93 7.79
N GLN A 351 0.20 -5.43 8.69
CA GLN A 351 0.70 -4.63 9.81
C GLN A 351 1.68 -3.57 9.33
N VAL A 352 1.76 -2.48 10.09
CA VAL A 352 2.69 -1.38 9.83
C VAL A 352 3.78 -1.38 10.91
N THR A 353 5.02 -1.60 10.50
CA THR A 353 6.21 -1.50 11.36
C THR A 353 6.81 -0.10 11.23
N VAL A 354 6.97 0.62 12.33
CA VAL A 354 7.71 1.90 12.35
C VAL A 354 9.20 1.59 12.28
N LEU A 355 9.88 2.13 11.26
CA LEU A 355 11.32 1.99 11.07
C LEU A 355 12.08 3.18 11.69
N ALA A 356 11.51 4.39 11.60
CA ALA A 356 12.07 5.60 12.17
C ALA A 356 10.94 6.63 12.42
N ASP A 357 10.93 7.26 13.60
CA ASP A 357 10.04 8.38 13.92
C ASP A 357 10.75 9.47 14.75
N ARG A 358 11.92 9.12 15.34
CA ARG A 358 12.71 10.01 16.19
C ARG A 358 14.20 9.81 15.95
N TYR A 359 14.94 10.88 16.17
CA TYR A 359 16.39 10.87 16.27
C TYR A 359 16.82 11.61 17.54
N GLU A 360 17.64 11.00 18.40
CA GLU A 360 18.07 11.55 19.71
C GLU A 360 16.87 12.06 20.56
N GLY A 361 15.78 11.31 20.58
CA GLY A 361 14.57 11.62 21.33
C GLY A 361 13.65 12.66 20.68
N LYS A 362 14.10 13.38 19.65
CA LYS A 362 13.32 14.38 18.91
C LYS A 362 12.61 13.74 17.73
N ARG A 363 11.39 14.18 17.46
CA ARG A 363 10.63 13.72 16.28
C ARG A 363 11.31 14.18 14.99
N LEU A 364 11.27 13.30 13.99
CA LEU A 364 11.63 13.66 12.62
C LEU A 364 10.80 14.85 12.11
N ASN A 365 11.26 15.56 11.09
CA ASN A 365 10.52 16.66 10.48
C ASN A 365 9.33 16.11 9.66
N SER A 366 9.57 15.67 8.44
CA SER A 366 8.62 14.95 7.59
C SER A 366 9.36 14.17 6.51
N PRO A 367 9.71 12.89 6.77
CA PRO A 367 10.48 12.09 5.82
C PRO A 367 9.91 12.15 4.41
N ASN A 368 10.79 12.47 3.41
CA ASN A 368 10.41 12.79 2.05
C ASN A 368 10.74 11.68 1.05
N ASP A 369 11.98 11.56 0.55
CA ASP A 369 12.39 10.49 -0.37
C ASP A 369 13.26 9.45 0.34
N LEU A 370 13.43 8.25 -0.26
CA LEU A 370 14.10 7.14 0.38
C LEU A 370 14.66 6.12 -0.62
N VAL A 371 15.77 5.47 -0.22
CA VAL A 371 16.41 4.41 -1.00
C VAL A 371 17.01 3.34 -0.10
N TYR A 372 16.87 2.08 -0.46
CA TYR A 372 17.61 0.99 0.17
C TYR A 372 18.96 0.78 -0.50
N LYS A 373 19.99 0.60 0.33
CA LYS A 373 21.29 0.09 -0.09
C LYS A 373 21.21 -1.45 -0.20
N SER A 374 22.07 -2.05 -1.02
CA SER A 374 22.09 -3.50 -1.24
C SER A 374 22.33 -4.34 0.02
N ASP A 375 22.93 -3.80 1.07
CA ASP A 375 23.08 -4.44 2.38
C ASP A 375 21.79 -4.46 3.22
N GLY A 376 20.75 -3.73 2.79
CA GLY A 376 19.46 -3.59 3.47
C GLY A 376 19.35 -2.36 4.38
N ALA A 377 20.36 -1.50 4.45
CA ALA A 377 20.25 -0.23 5.11
C ALA A 377 19.32 0.71 4.32
N LEU A 378 18.47 1.45 5.02
CA LEU A 378 17.56 2.42 4.43
C LEU A 378 18.11 3.84 4.64
N TYR A 379 18.19 4.62 3.58
CA TYR A 379 18.52 6.04 3.64
C TYR A 379 17.28 6.86 3.27
N PHE A 380 17.05 7.97 3.98
CA PHE A 380 15.92 8.85 3.71
C PHE A 380 16.25 10.30 4.03
N THR A 381 15.58 11.21 3.34
CA THR A 381 15.65 12.66 3.57
C THR A 381 14.53 13.11 4.49
N ASP A 382 14.78 14.12 5.34
CA ASP A 382 13.84 14.59 6.36
C ASP A 382 13.69 16.12 6.37
N PRO A 383 13.28 16.75 5.25
CA PRO A 383 12.91 18.15 5.24
C PRO A 383 11.54 18.36 5.88
N PRO A 384 11.13 19.61 6.20
CA PRO A 384 9.86 19.88 6.85
C PRO A 384 8.67 20.09 5.89
N PHE A 385 8.71 19.56 4.66
CA PHE A 385 7.70 19.82 3.63
C PHE A 385 6.28 19.34 3.99
N GLY A 386 6.17 18.28 4.79
CA GLY A 386 4.90 17.77 5.27
C GLY A 386 4.39 18.47 6.54
N LEU A 387 5.07 19.46 7.07
CA LEU A 387 4.58 20.25 8.19
C LEU A 387 3.73 21.43 7.70
N PRO A 388 2.68 21.86 8.42
CA PRO A 388 1.76 22.93 7.98
C PRO A 388 2.40 24.26 7.61
N LYS A 389 3.49 24.64 8.28
CA LYS A 389 4.22 25.89 8.02
C LYS A 389 5.65 25.64 7.51
N PHE A 390 5.91 24.46 6.96
CA PHE A 390 7.20 24.10 6.38
C PHE A 390 8.37 24.36 7.34
N PHE A 391 9.37 25.13 6.89
CA PHE A 391 10.58 25.46 7.66
C PHE A 391 10.28 26.26 8.93
N ASP A 392 9.20 27.03 8.96
CA ASP A 392 8.79 27.90 10.08
C ASP A 392 7.77 27.24 11.02
N ASP A 393 7.49 25.95 10.83
CA ASP A 393 6.51 25.26 11.67
C ASP A 393 7.02 25.09 13.11
N PRO A 394 6.28 25.56 14.12
CA PRO A 394 6.70 25.45 15.52
C PRO A 394 6.74 24.00 16.04
N ARG A 395 6.17 23.05 15.33
CA ARG A 395 6.23 21.61 15.66
C ARG A 395 7.59 20.97 15.30
N LYS A 396 8.48 21.68 14.59
CA LYS A 396 9.84 21.20 14.34
C LYS A 396 10.60 21.01 15.65
N GLU A 397 11.12 19.81 15.87
CA GLU A 397 11.96 19.49 17.02
C GLU A 397 13.44 19.42 16.64
N LEU A 398 13.75 19.00 15.41
CA LEU A 398 15.11 19.02 14.85
C LEU A 398 15.40 20.41 14.27
N PRO A 399 16.54 21.05 14.62
CA PRO A 399 16.88 22.39 14.16
C PRO A 399 17.43 22.42 12.71
N TYR A 400 17.49 21.28 12.03
CA TYR A 400 18.01 21.09 10.68
C TYR A 400 17.14 20.13 9.90
N SER A 401 17.31 20.11 8.58
CA SER A 401 16.87 19.03 7.71
C SER A 401 18.02 18.02 7.58
N GLY A 402 17.75 16.74 7.83
CA GLY A 402 18.76 15.70 7.83
C GLY A 402 18.60 14.69 6.72
N VAL A 403 19.67 14.01 6.36
CA VAL A 403 19.65 12.71 5.71
C VAL A 403 19.99 11.67 6.75
N PHE A 404 19.15 10.67 6.89
CA PHE A 404 19.29 9.63 7.91
C PHE A 404 19.47 8.25 7.28
N ARG A 405 20.11 7.36 8.06
CA ARG A 405 20.29 5.95 7.75
C ARG A 405 19.68 5.09 8.85
N VAL A 406 18.84 4.15 8.48
CA VAL A 406 18.39 3.07 9.37
C VAL A 406 19.22 1.82 9.06
N SER A 407 19.75 1.18 10.10
CA SER A 407 20.54 -0.04 9.96
C SER A 407 19.72 -1.19 9.33
N PRO A 408 20.39 -2.20 8.71
CA PRO A 408 19.68 -3.32 8.06
C PRO A 408 18.77 -4.12 9.00
N ASP A 409 19.09 -4.16 10.29
CA ASP A 409 18.29 -4.82 11.33
C ASP A 409 17.15 -3.92 11.87
N GLY A 410 17.06 -2.66 11.40
CA GLY A 410 16.03 -1.70 11.79
C GLY A 410 16.15 -1.12 13.20
N LYS A 411 17.28 -1.35 13.90
CA LYS A 411 17.42 -0.99 15.32
C LYS A 411 18.09 0.35 15.55
N THR A 412 18.89 0.83 14.61
CA THR A 412 19.69 2.03 14.76
C THR A 412 19.34 3.04 13.68
N ILE A 413 19.08 4.28 14.10
CA ILE A 413 18.98 5.45 13.22
C ILE A 413 20.24 6.29 13.39
N GLN A 414 20.79 6.78 12.29
CA GLN A 414 22.01 7.57 12.25
C GLN A 414 21.81 8.78 11.34
N LEU A 415 22.21 9.96 11.79
CA LEU A 415 22.33 11.15 10.93
C LEU A 415 23.61 11.00 10.09
N VAL A 416 23.47 11.00 8.75
CA VAL A 416 24.61 10.86 7.83
C VAL A 416 25.07 12.19 7.25
N THR A 417 24.16 13.14 7.05
CA THR A 417 24.51 14.54 6.73
C THR A 417 23.37 15.50 7.08
N LYS A 418 23.70 16.78 7.30
CA LYS A 418 22.77 17.90 7.51
C LYS A 418 23.23 19.17 6.78
N GLU A 419 23.96 19.01 5.69
CA GLU A 419 24.58 20.13 4.96
C GLU A 419 23.60 20.89 4.07
N LEU A 420 22.45 20.27 3.76
CA LEU A 420 21.42 20.85 2.91
C LEU A 420 20.27 21.40 3.74
N SER A 421 19.71 22.53 3.31
CA SER A 421 18.55 23.15 3.95
C SER A 421 17.26 22.36 3.68
N GLY A 422 17.11 21.86 2.45
CA GLY A 422 15.97 21.06 1.99
C GLY A 422 16.40 19.82 1.21
N PRO A 423 17.08 18.81 1.85
CA PRO A 423 17.44 17.59 1.13
C PRO A 423 16.19 16.91 0.63
N ASN A 424 16.17 16.51 -0.66
CA ASN A 424 15.00 15.92 -1.32
C ASN A 424 15.37 14.59 -1.98
N GLY A 425 15.58 14.54 -3.30
CA GLY A 425 15.92 13.32 -4.01
C GLY A 425 17.27 12.74 -3.61
N LEU A 426 17.36 11.41 -3.55
CA LEU A 426 18.58 10.70 -3.18
C LEU A 426 18.75 9.40 -3.99
N ALA A 427 20.00 9.04 -4.30
CA ALA A 427 20.32 7.81 -5.02
C ALA A 427 21.73 7.32 -4.73
N PHE A 428 21.98 6.03 -4.95
CA PHE A 428 23.32 5.46 -5.01
C PHE A 428 23.82 5.34 -6.45
N SER A 429 25.16 5.40 -6.65
CA SER A 429 25.77 4.92 -7.90
C SER A 429 25.53 3.42 -8.06
N PRO A 430 25.62 2.85 -9.29
CA PRO A 430 25.39 1.42 -9.52
C PRO A 430 26.26 0.49 -8.69
N ASP A 431 27.48 0.91 -8.37
CA ASP A 431 28.45 0.17 -7.53
C ASP A 431 28.37 0.55 -6.03
N GLU A 432 27.40 1.40 -5.68
CA GLU A 432 27.14 1.93 -4.32
C GLU A 432 28.34 2.61 -3.63
N LYS A 433 29.38 2.99 -4.41
CA LYS A 433 30.52 3.74 -3.85
C LYS A 433 30.22 5.20 -3.63
N TYR A 434 29.23 5.73 -4.33
CA TYR A 434 28.79 7.11 -4.21
C TYR A 434 27.33 7.18 -3.81
N PHE A 435 27.03 8.20 -3.00
CA PHE A 435 25.69 8.60 -2.62
C PHE A 435 25.45 10.02 -3.09
N TYR A 436 24.32 10.25 -3.74
CA TYR A 436 23.89 11.56 -4.23
C TYR A 436 22.67 12.02 -3.44
N VAL A 437 22.59 13.32 -3.17
CA VAL A 437 21.42 13.98 -2.60
C VAL A 437 21.32 15.38 -3.14
N ASP A 438 20.13 15.80 -3.53
CA ASP A 438 19.87 17.15 -4.01
C ASP A 438 19.26 18.07 -2.96
N ASN A 439 19.15 19.35 -3.29
CA ASN A 439 18.66 20.41 -2.42
C ASN A 439 17.49 21.15 -3.02
N TRP A 440 16.34 21.07 -2.38
CA TRP A 440 15.16 21.86 -2.71
C TRP A 440 15.28 23.28 -2.13
N GLU A 441 16.00 24.14 -2.83
CA GLU A 441 16.19 25.54 -2.48
C GLU A 441 16.54 26.37 -3.73
N ASP A 442 15.71 27.37 -4.07
CA ASP A 442 15.87 28.17 -5.29
C ASP A 442 17.23 28.83 -5.44
N LYS A 443 17.81 29.28 -4.34
CA LYS A 443 19.10 29.98 -4.35
C LYS A 443 20.31 29.04 -4.29
N ARG A 444 20.05 27.73 -4.15
CA ARG A 444 21.11 26.72 -4.04
C ARG A 444 20.64 25.38 -4.60
N LYS A 445 20.38 25.34 -5.91
CA LYS A 445 19.94 24.13 -6.65
C LYS A 445 21.14 23.24 -6.95
N ILE A 446 21.62 22.49 -5.96
CA ILE A 446 22.83 21.67 -6.07
C ILE A 446 22.56 20.19 -5.78
N ILE A 447 23.40 19.35 -6.38
CA ILE A 447 23.52 17.93 -6.05
C ILE A 447 24.83 17.73 -5.33
N LEU A 448 24.80 17.20 -4.10
CA LEU A 448 25.98 16.75 -3.39
C LEU A 448 26.27 15.29 -3.70
N ARG A 449 27.55 14.94 -3.84
CA ARG A 449 28.04 13.57 -3.95
C ARG A 449 28.98 13.26 -2.79
N TYR A 450 28.71 12.18 -2.09
CA TYR A 450 29.53 11.65 -1.01
C TYR A 450 30.14 10.31 -1.40
N GLN A 451 31.27 9.96 -0.80
CA GLN A 451 31.77 8.58 -0.76
C GLN A 451 31.04 7.81 0.34
N VAL A 452 30.66 6.58 0.03
CA VAL A 452 30.03 5.66 0.98
C VAL A 452 31.10 4.82 1.64
N ASN A 453 31.22 4.93 2.95
CA ASN A 453 32.16 4.14 3.73
C ASN A 453 31.64 2.71 3.97
N PRO A 454 32.51 1.74 4.31
CA PRO A 454 32.08 0.35 4.55
C PRO A 454 31.03 0.18 5.65
N ASP A 455 30.98 1.08 6.64
CA ASP A 455 30.01 1.10 7.71
C ASP A 455 28.69 1.80 7.33
N GLY A 456 28.60 2.30 6.10
CA GLY A 456 27.45 3.03 5.57
C GLY A 456 27.41 4.52 5.96
N THR A 457 28.43 5.05 6.62
CA THR A 457 28.60 6.49 6.81
C THR A 457 29.02 7.17 5.51
N LEU A 458 28.86 8.49 5.43
CA LEU A 458 29.23 9.29 4.27
C LEU A 458 30.47 10.14 4.57
N SER A 459 31.33 10.29 3.57
CA SER A 459 32.53 11.12 3.65
C SER A 459 32.79 11.85 2.33
N ASN A 460 33.71 12.81 2.36
CA ASN A 460 34.18 13.54 1.17
C ASN A 460 33.07 14.18 0.34
N GLY A 461 32.07 14.79 1.04
CA GLY A 461 30.96 15.50 0.39
C GLY A 461 31.45 16.65 -0.48
N LYS A 462 30.96 16.74 -1.71
CA LYS A 462 31.25 17.85 -2.62
C LYS A 462 30.08 18.09 -3.56
N VAL A 463 29.98 19.31 -4.07
CA VAL A 463 29.04 19.64 -5.14
C VAL A 463 29.42 18.81 -6.37
N PHE A 464 28.49 17.96 -6.80
CA PHE A 464 28.62 17.16 -8.00
C PHE A 464 28.10 17.93 -9.22
N PHE A 465 26.94 18.59 -9.05
CA PHE A 465 26.34 19.41 -10.08
C PHE A 465 25.65 20.63 -9.46
N ASP A 466 25.70 21.77 -10.16
CA ASP A 466 25.08 23.03 -9.71
C ASP A 466 24.14 23.55 -10.81
N MET A 467 22.85 23.61 -10.50
CA MET A 467 21.78 24.14 -11.37
C MET A 467 21.28 25.50 -10.90
N THR A 468 21.96 26.17 -9.96
CA THR A 468 21.46 27.41 -9.35
C THR A 468 21.22 28.51 -10.38
N SER A 469 22.03 28.54 -11.44
CA SER A 469 21.88 29.52 -12.53
C SER A 469 20.92 29.08 -13.63
N ALA A 470 20.34 27.88 -13.54
CA ALA A 470 19.40 27.41 -14.56
C ALA A 470 18.08 28.18 -14.46
N GLU A 471 17.58 28.61 -15.64
CA GLU A 471 16.29 29.28 -15.75
C GLU A 471 15.14 28.32 -15.46
N GLY A 472 14.11 28.79 -14.77
CA GLY A 472 12.93 28.05 -14.35
C GLY A 472 12.65 28.21 -12.86
N GLU A 473 11.38 28.09 -12.49
CA GLU A 473 10.92 28.35 -11.12
C GLU A 473 11.17 27.16 -10.18
N ASP A 474 11.39 25.96 -10.76
CA ASP A 474 11.39 24.73 -9.96
C ASP A 474 12.76 24.47 -9.33
N ALA A 475 12.74 24.10 -8.06
CA ALA A 475 13.87 23.57 -7.32
C ALA A 475 14.13 22.10 -7.70
N LEU A 476 15.21 21.50 -7.13
CA LEU A 476 15.50 20.09 -7.36
C LEU A 476 14.55 19.23 -6.50
N ASP A 477 14.07 18.12 -7.06
CA ASP A 477 13.14 17.22 -6.40
C ASP A 477 13.61 15.76 -6.52
N GLY A 478 12.81 14.81 -6.99
CA GLY A 478 13.18 13.40 -7.05
C GLY A 478 14.41 13.09 -7.93
N MET A 479 15.15 12.06 -7.55
CA MET A 479 16.38 11.61 -8.22
C MET A 479 16.39 10.09 -8.40
N LYS A 480 16.85 9.60 -9.57
CA LYS A 480 17.09 8.18 -9.83
C LYS A 480 18.35 8.01 -10.70
N VAL A 481 18.85 6.78 -10.78
CA VAL A 481 20.08 6.44 -11.53
C VAL A 481 19.79 5.27 -12.47
N ASP A 482 20.40 5.29 -13.67
CA ASP A 482 20.37 4.14 -14.58
C ASP A 482 21.55 3.19 -14.33
N GLN A 483 21.55 2.04 -15.02
CA GLN A 483 22.59 1.02 -14.87
C GLN A 483 23.98 1.45 -15.35
N GLN A 484 24.08 2.54 -16.12
CA GLN A 484 25.35 3.14 -16.56
C GLN A 484 25.82 4.27 -15.65
N GLY A 485 25.01 4.60 -14.62
CA GLY A 485 25.33 5.62 -13.62
C GLY A 485 24.93 7.03 -14.02
N ASN A 486 24.15 7.22 -15.09
CA ASN A 486 23.59 8.53 -15.38
C ASN A 486 22.53 8.89 -14.32
N LEU A 487 22.62 10.12 -13.79
CA LEU A 487 21.62 10.67 -12.88
C LEU A 487 20.47 11.28 -13.66
N TYR A 488 19.26 10.97 -13.20
CA TYR A 488 18.02 11.61 -13.62
C TYR A 488 17.52 12.41 -12.44
N VAL A 489 17.35 13.72 -12.62
CA VAL A 489 17.00 14.62 -11.52
C VAL A 489 15.88 15.55 -12.00
N SER A 490 14.82 15.67 -11.19
CA SER A 490 13.83 16.72 -11.40
C SER A 490 14.48 18.07 -11.13
N GLY A 491 14.35 18.99 -12.07
CA GLY A 491 14.96 20.30 -11.98
C GLY A 491 14.34 21.28 -12.97
N PRO A 492 14.85 22.51 -13.08
CA PRO A 492 14.26 23.54 -13.90
C PRO A 492 13.96 23.09 -15.34
N GLY A 493 12.68 23.11 -15.71
CA GLY A 493 12.21 22.76 -17.06
C GLY A 493 12.08 21.27 -17.37
N GLY A 494 12.29 20.35 -16.38
CA GLY A 494 12.06 18.93 -16.61
C GLY A 494 13.04 17.97 -15.93
N VAL A 495 13.17 16.75 -16.45
CA VAL A 495 14.12 15.76 -15.97
C VAL A 495 15.49 15.98 -16.61
N TRP A 496 16.46 16.38 -15.82
CA TRP A 496 17.85 16.53 -16.24
C TRP A 496 18.56 15.18 -16.24
N ILE A 497 19.30 14.90 -17.30
CA ILE A 497 20.12 13.69 -17.41
C ILE A 497 21.58 14.13 -17.35
N ILE A 498 22.27 13.66 -16.31
CA ILE A 498 23.65 14.02 -15.98
C ILE A 498 24.49 12.77 -16.01
N SER A 499 25.60 12.79 -16.75
CA SER A 499 26.55 11.68 -16.82
C SER A 499 27.28 11.43 -15.49
N PRO A 500 27.89 10.24 -15.29
CA PRO A 500 28.62 9.93 -14.04
C PRO A 500 29.80 10.87 -13.76
N ASP A 501 30.34 11.53 -14.77
CA ASP A 501 31.41 12.54 -14.66
C ASP A 501 30.89 13.97 -14.45
N GLY A 502 29.59 14.16 -14.36
CA GLY A 502 28.96 15.45 -14.04
C GLY A 502 28.68 16.33 -15.26
N LYS A 503 28.47 15.78 -16.44
CA LYS A 503 28.12 16.52 -17.64
C LYS A 503 26.62 16.47 -17.88
N HIS A 504 25.99 17.63 -18.13
CA HIS A 504 24.59 17.71 -18.52
C HIS A 504 24.43 17.21 -19.96
N LEU A 505 23.78 16.06 -20.13
CA LEU A 505 23.55 15.44 -21.44
C LEU A 505 22.32 16.04 -22.13
N GLY A 506 21.31 16.39 -21.37
CA GLY A 506 20.07 16.99 -21.85
C GLY A 506 18.94 16.91 -20.84
N THR A 507 17.79 17.48 -21.24
CA THR A 507 16.60 17.56 -20.39
C THR A 507 15.38 17.00 -21.13
N ILE A 508 14.59 16.17 -20.47
CA ILE A 508 13.28 15.71 -20.95
C ILE A 508 12.22 16.60 -20.31
N ALA A 509 11.60 17.46 -21.10
CA ALA A 509 10.49 18.28 -20.67
C ALA A 509 9.17 17.53 -20.85
N GLY A 510 8.34 17.52 -19.84
CA GLY A 510 7.01 16.91 -19.86
C GLY A 510 5.89 17.92 -20.14
N PRO A 511 4.66 17.47 -20.36
CA PRO A 511 3.48 18.34 -20.41
C PRO A 511 3.20 19.05 -19.08
N GLU A 512 3.58 18.43 -17.96
CA GLU A 512 3.58 18.95 -16.60
C GLU A 512 4.98 18.77 -16.01
N HIS A 513 5.34 19.60 -15.03
CA HIS A 513 6.64 19.49 -14.37
C HIS A 513 6.73 18.20 -13.54
N PRO A 514 7.71 17.30 -13.82
CA PRO A 514 7.89 16.08 -13.04
C PRO A 514 8.53 16.39 -11.69
N HIS A 515 7.95 15.86 -10.62
CA HIS A 515 8.49 15.95 -9.25
C HIS A 515 9.36 14.74 -8.91
N ASN A 516 8.88 13.52 -9.19
CA ASN A 516 9.61 12.31 -8.92
C ASN A 516 9.34 11.25 -10.00
N PHE A 517 10.14 10.21 -10.05
CA PHE A 517 10.04 9.18 -11.07
C PHE A 517 10.53 7.82 -10.57
N ALA A 518 10.12 6.76 -11.27
CA ALA A 518 10.55 5.40 -11.01
C ALA A 518 10.77 4.63 -12.30
N TRP A 519 11.75 3.76 -12.28
CA TRP A 519 11.96 2.77 -13.33
C TRP A 519 10.97 1.62 -13.18
N GLY A 520 10.32 1.24 -14.26
CA GLY A 520 9.33 0.17 -14.26
C GLY A 520 9.35 -0.70 -15.51
N ASP A 521 8.30 -1.46 -15.70
CA ASP A 521 8.13 -2.57 -16.61
C ASP A 521 9.14 -3.71 -16.36
N ASP A 522 8.95 -4.87 -17.02
CA ASP A 522 9.80 -6.04 -16.78
C ASP A 522 11.26 -5.80 -17.19
N ASP A 523 11.48 -5.02 -18.25
CA ASP A 523 12.80 -4.67 -18.78
C ASP A 523 13.49 -3.48 -18.09
N GLY A 524 12.80 -2.79 -17.18
CA GLY A 524 13.34 -1.64 -16.44
C GLY A 524 13.61 -0.39 -17.28
N ARG A 525 13.07 -0.29 -18.49
CA ARG A 525 13.32 0.82 -19.41
C ARG A 525 12.20 1.85 -19.48
N ALA A 526 11.07 1.60 -18.84
CA ALA A 526 10.02 2.58 -18.69
C ALA A 526 10.34 3.49 -17.50
N LEU A 527 10.45 4.79 -17.74
CA LEU A 527 10.55 5.80 -16.70
C LEU A 527 9.15 6.39 -16.49
N TYR A 528 8.55 6.08 -15.34
CA TYR A 528 7.27 6.63 -14.89
C TYR A 528 7.51 7.96 -14.19
N LEU A 529 6.76 8.99 -14.55
CA LEU A 529 6.93 10.35 -14.06
C LEU A 529 5.67 10.75 -13.28
N CYS A 530 5.84 11.07 -12.02
CA CYS A 530 4.87 11.81 -11.22
C CYS A 530 5.08 13.29 -11.50
N ALA A 531 4.10 13.94 -12.16
CA ALA A 531 4.23 15.31 -12.63
C ALA A 531 2.98 16.10 -12.26
N GLN A 532 3.10 16.99 -11.29
CA GLN A 532 2.00 17.82 -10.75
C GLN A 532 0.70 17.02 -10.55
N THR A 533 -0.23 17.10 -11.49
CA THR A 533 -1.56 16.49 -11.40
C THR A 533 -1.71 15.23 -12.26
N GLY A 534 -0.63 14.76 -12.89
CA GLY A 534 -0.63 13.66 -13.84
C GLY A 534 0.42 12.59 -13.59
N LEU A 535 0.14 11.41 -14.11
CA LEU A 535 1.07 10.30 -14.21
C LEU A 535 1.44 10.11 -15.67
N TYR A 536 2.74 10.09 -15.96
CA TYR A 536 3.27 9.95 -17.31
C TYR A 536 4.28 8.81 -17.42
N ARG A 537 4.62 8.42 -18.64
CA ARG A 537 5.64 7.41 -18.93
C ARG A 537 6.42 7.79 -20.19
N ILE A 538 7.73 7.55 -20.15
CA ILE A 538 8.61 7.58 -21.33
C ILE A 538 9.48 6.33 -21.35
N ARG A 539 9.71 5.75 -22.51
CA ARG A 539 10.63 4.62 -22.66
C ARG A 539 12.01 5.09 -23.09
N LEU A 540 13.03 4.58 -22.39
CA LEU A 540 14.43 4.89 -22.60
C LEU A 540 15.23 3.66 -23.02
N LYS A 541 16.44 3.87 -23.54
CA LYS A 541 17.28 2.77 -24.06
C LYS A 541 18.05 2.04 -22.96
N ILE A 542 18.39 2.74 -21.85
CA ILE A 542 19.16 2.20 -20.73
C ILE A 542 18.19 1.85 -19.61
N PRO A 543 18.25 0.62 -19.07
CA PRO A 543 17.45 0.27 -17.90
C PRO A 543 17.90 1.04 -16.65
N GLY A 544 16.95 1.39 -15.79
CA GLY A 544 17.25 1.98 -14.51
C GLY A 544 17.61 0.99 -13.42
N ILE A 545 18.13 1.52 -12.32
CA ILE A 545 18.32 0.76 -11.08
C ILE A 545 16.99 0.73 -10.35
N ARG A 546 16.53 -0.47 -10.03
CA ARG A 546 15.29 -0.72 -9.29
C ARG A 546 15.63 -1.44 -7.98
N PRO A 547 14.79 -1.30 -6.93
CA PRO A 547 14.92 -2.15 -5.76
C PRO A 547 14.92 -3.62 -6.17
N SER A 548 15.97 -4.38 -5.81
CA SER A 548 16.07 -5.80 -6.15
C SER A 548 15.20 -6.61 -5.20
N SER A 549 14.17 -7.26 -5.73
CA SER A 549 13.56 -8.42 -5.05
C SER A 549 14.48 -9.63 -5.25
N GLN A 550 15.00 -10.19 -4.19
CA GLN A 550 15.63 -11.52 -4.18
C GLN A 550 14.57 -12.57 -3.97
#